data_9a4a829640fb986e4cf31b6b6ec14672
#
_entry.id   9a4a829640fb986e4cf31b6b6ec14672
#
_cell.length_a   1.000
_cell.length_b   1.000
_cell.length_c   1.000
_cell.angle_alpha   90.00
_cell.angle_beta   90.00
_cell.angle_gamma   90.00
#
_symmetry.space_group_name_H-M   'P 1'
#
loop_
_entity.id
_entity.type
_entity.pdbx_description
1 polymer ?
#
loop_
_entity_poly.entity_id
_entity_poly.type
_entity_poly.pdbx_seq_one_letter_code
_entity_poly.pdbx_strand_id
1 'polypeptide(L)'
;MTARIDMGLDSGGNPVAVDLEELLATRLLVQGNSGSGKSHLLRRLLEGSAGYVQQVVVDPEGDFVSLADAFGHIAVDAAEYSLTELARVAMRVREHRASVVLNLEGLEIDGQMRAAAAFLAALFDAPREQWYPVLTVVDEAQLFAPAAAGEVSEEARRTSLAAMTNLMCRGRKRGLAGVIATQRLAKLAKNVAAEASNFLMGRTFLDIDMARAADLLGMERRQADAIRDLARGEFLALGPAITRRPISVKIGEVKTGSKAVSPKLMPLPTAATEDMRDMLFAPGAEDEVPPPPPPAPVPMADLMRSIATPAPAPVPDMPVLEESEQTELRRAILAEIAAEENRQPLPTVFQDYTVRCRMRGVEPGMDLATFRSALALARAGIADIEGWDEALTLAASLPEEMLTPFLGIARAARANESCPSDAQLAALYGTSSLGRAKRMMAHIEEKGLIVARTDLSGKRTVSLPHLGWTTAPSWPDPAKPKPVGRTVVRAAERARLL
;
A
#
# COMPACT_ATOMS: atom_id res chain seq x y z
N MET A 1 -6.38 -44.46 -0.73
CA MET A 1 -4.95 -44.15 -1.03
C MET A 1 -4.76 -42.70 -0.70
N THR A 2 -3.91 -42.38 0.29
CA THR A 2 -3.58 -40.98 0.64
C THR A 2 -2.73 -40.40 -0.48
N ALA A 3 -3.10 -39.23 -1.00
CA ALA A 3 -2.31 -38.54 -2.02
C ALA A 3 -1.03 -37.97 -1.37
N ARG A 4 0.11 -38.53 -1.72
CA ARG A 4 1.43 -38.10 -1.25
C ARG A 4 2.16 -37.37 -2.35
N ILE A 5 2.61 -36.17 -2.05
CA ILE A 5 3.35 -35.32 -2.97
C ILE A 5 4.84 -35.44 -2.69
N ASP A 6 5.58 -36.01 -3.63
CA ASP A 6 7.03 -36.09 -3.55
C ASP A 6 7.67 -34.70 -3.60
N MET A 7 8.35 -34.30 -2.52
CA MET A 7 9.02 -33.01 -2.39
C MET A 7 10.50 -33.09 -2.76
N GLY A 8 11.12 -34.24 -2.67
CA GLY A 8 12.53 -34.43 -2.92
C GLY A 8 13.18 -35.48 -2.00
N LEU A 9 14.44 -35.28 -1.67
CA LEU A 9 15.23 -36.28 -0.91
C LEU A 9 15.75 -35.68 0.41
N ASP A 10 15.81 -36.50 1.45
CA ASP A 10 16.52 -36.17 2.68
C ASP A 10 18.04 -36.28 2.53
N SER A 11 18.79 -35.96 3.57
CA SER A 11 20.25 -36.10 3.61
C SER A 11 20.76 -37.54 3.46
N GLY A 12 19.89 -38.51 3.71
CA GLY A 12 20.17 -39.94 3.53
C GLY A 12 19.80 -40.47 2.15
N GLY A 13 19.26 -39.63 1.25
CA GLY A 13 18.78 -40.02 -0.08
C GLY A 13 17.41 -40.70 -0.08
N ASN A 14 16.66 -40.65 1.05
CA ASN A 14 15.32 -41.20 1.10
C ASN A 14 14.30 -40.17 0.60
N PRO A 15 13.23 -40.61 -0.11
CA PRO A 15 12.20 -39.69 -0.59
C PRO A 15 11.40 -39.10 0.57
N VAL A 16 11.18 -37.76 0.52
CA VAL A 16 10.35 -37.04 1.46
C VAL A 16 9.09 -36.60 0.76
N ALA A 17 7.95 -36.97 1.29
CA ALA A 17 6.65 -36.65 0.72
C ALA A 17 5.78 -35.89 1.72
N VAL A 18 4.94 -34.97 1.19
CA VAL A 18 3.87 -34.29 1.91
C VAL A 18 2.58 -35.12 1.76
N ASP A 19 1.96 -35.47 2.86
CA ASP A 19 0.61 -36.03 2.89
C ASP A 19 -0.39 -34.89 2.62
N LEU A 20 -1.06 -34.92 1.45
CA LEU A 20 -1.95 -33.86 1.02
C LEU A 20 -3.20 -33.74 1.89
N GLU A 21 -3.78 -34.87 2.32
CA GLU A 21 -4.97 -34.88 3.17
C GLU A 21 -4.67 -34.22 4.53
N GLU A 22 -3.53 -34.58 5.13
CA GLU A 22 -3.07 -34.02 6.38
C GLU A 22 -2.70 -32.51 6.20
N LEU A 23 -2.12 -32.13 5.06
CA LEU A 23 -1.84 -30.73 4.74
C LEU A 23 -3.13 -29.91 4.64
N LEU A 24 -4.17 -30.44 4.01
CA LEU A 24 -5.48 -29.78 3.91
C LEU A 24 -6.17 -29.64 5.28
N ALA A 25 -5.87 -30.54 6.22
CA ALA A 25 -6.37 -30.46 7.59
C ALA A 25 -5.54 -29.53 8.48
N THR A 26 -4.30 -29.27 8.11
CA THR A 26 -3.35 -28.41 8.80
C THR A 26 -2.94 -27.25 7.89
N ARG A 27 -1.93 -26.50 8.21
CA ARG A 27 -1.47 -25.37 7.40
C ARG A 27 0.04 -25.45 7.27
N LEU A 28 0.58 -24.81 6.24
CA LEU A 28 2.02 -24.81 5.97
C LEU A 28 2.56 -23.38 6.01
N LEU A 29 3.69 -23.19 6.67
CA LEU A 29 4.50 -22.00 6.58
C LEU A 29 5.84 -22.35 5.94
N VAL A 30 6.16 -21.64 4.87
CA VAL A 30 7.44 -21.70 4.15
C VAL A 30 8.21 -20.43 4.42
N GLN A 31 9.44 -20.55 4.91
CA GLN A 31 10.30 -19.40 5.18
C GLN A 31 11.67 -19.59 4.50
N GLY A 32 12.26 -18.50 4.07
CA GLY A 32 13.62 -18.45 3.54
C GLY A 32 13.91 -17.15 2.81
N ASN A 33 15.13 -16.69 2.87
CA ASN A 33 15.57 -15.45 2.22
C ASN A 33 15.45 -15.53 0.70
N SER A 34 15.59 -14.39 0.03
CA SER A 34 15.69 -14.33 -1.44
C SER A 34 16.79 -15.29 -1.93
N GLY A 35 16.48 -16.05 -2.97
CA GLY A 35 17.39 -17.05 -3.51
C GLY A 35 17.51 -18.35 -2.70
N SER A 36 16.77 -18.54 -1.60
CA SER A 36 16.74 -19.82 -0.86
C SER A 36 16.05 -20.95 -1.63
N GLY A 37 15.18 -20.62 -2.60
CA GLY A 37 14.41 -21.58 -3.38
C GLY A 37 12.93 -21.71 -2.98
N LYS A 38 12.35 -20.72 -2.29
CA LYS A 38 10.93 -20.71 -1.89
C LYS A 38 9.97 -20.92 -3.06
N SER A 39 10.06 -20.10 -4.10
CA SER A 39 9.19 -20.21 -5.28
C SER A 39 9.36 -21.57 -5.97
N HIS A 40 10.57 -22.14 -5.97
CA HIS A 40 10.82 -23.50 -6.48
C HIS A 40 10.11 -24.57 -5.63
N LEU A 41 10.20 -24.46 -4.30
CA LEU A 41 9.50 -25.36 -3.38
C LEU A 41 7.98 -25.27 -3.55
N LEU A 42 7.42 -24.04 -3.62
CA LEU A 42 5.99 -23.84 -3.80
C LEU A 42 5.52 -24.45 -5.14
N ARG A 43 6.29 -24.25 -6.22
CA ARG A 43 6.02 -24.92 -7.51
C ARG A 43 6.00 -26.42 -7.39
N ARG A 44 7.01 -27.01 -6.74
CA ARG A 44 7.06 -28.45 -6.55
C ARG A 44 5.80 -28.99 -5.87
N LEU A 45 5.32 -28.29 -4.83
CA LEU A 45 4.08 -28.61 -4.14
C LEU A 45 2.85 -28.45 -5.03
N LEU A 46 2.74 -27.33 -5.73
CA LEU A 46 1.62 -27.02 -6.62
C LEU A 46 1.55 -27.97 -7.81
N GLU A 47 2.65 -28.21 -8.48
CA GLU A 47 2.73 -29.15 -9.60
C GLU A 47 2.35 -30.58 -9.18
N GLY A 48 2.85 -31.02 -8.03
CA GLY A 48 2.57 -32.35 -7.52
C GLY A 48 1.12 -32.53 -7.05
N SER A 49 0.45 -31.47 -6.64
CA SER A 49 -0.93 -31.51 -6.11
C SER A 49 -2.00 -31.06 -7.11
N ALA A 50 -1.63 -30.53 -8.28
CA ALA A 50 -2.57 -29.96 -9.27
C ALA A 50 -3.66 -30.95 -9.74
N GLY A 51 -3.35 -32.24 -9.83
CA GLY A 51 -4.32 -33.28 -10.23
C GLY A 51 -5.24 -33.76 -9.10
N TYR A 52 -5.02 -33.33 -7.86
CA TYR A 52 -5.72 -33.84 -6.68
C TYR A 52 -6.60 -32.85 -5.97
N VAL A 53 -6.25 -31.57 -6.02
CA VAL A 53 -6.95 -30.52 -5.27
C VAL A 53 -7.00 -29.21 -6.03
N GLN A 54 -8.10 -28.48 -5.89
CA GLN A 54 -8.22 -27.12 -6.39
C GLN A 54 -7.15 -26.22 -5.75
N GLN A 55 -6.55 -25.32 -6.54
CA GLN A 55 -5.46 -24.46 -6.11
C GLN A 55 -5.77 -23.00 -6.38
N VAL A 56 -5.46 -22.15 -5.40
CA VAL A 56 -5.50 -20.68 -5.52
C VAL A 56 -4.15 -20.15 -5.09
N VAL A 57 -3.50 -19.41 -5.96
CA VAL A 57 -2.19 -18.80 -5.70
C VAL A 57 -2.34 -17.29 -5.71
N VAL A 58 -1.98 -16.62 -4.62
CA VAL A 58 -1.84 -15.16 -4.53
C VAL A 58 -0.37 -14.84 -4.78
N ASP A 59 -0.10 -14.20 -5.90
CA ASP A 59 1.22 -14.03 -6.50
C ASP A 59 1.56 -12.54 -6.69
N PRO A 60 2.27 -11.92 -5.74
CA PRO A 60 2.62 -10.50 -5.83
C PRO A 60 3.75 -10.18 -6.82
N GLU A 61 4.55 -11.17 -7.21
CA GLU A 61 5.74 -10.99 -8.06
C GLU A 61 5.59 -11.63 -9.46
N GLY A 62 4.43 -12.24 -9.79
CA GLY A 62 4.17 -12.86 -11.08
C GLY A 62 4.94 -14.17 -11.32
N ASP A 63 5.48 -14.77 -10.27
CA ASP A 63 6.34 -15.95 -10.34
C ASP A 63 5.58 -17.23 -10.80
N PHE A 64 4.27 -17.34 -10.53
CA PHE A 64 3.49 -18.57 -10.70
C PHE A 64 2.60 -18.59 -11.95
N VAL A 65 2.57 -17.55 -12.75
CA VAL A 65 1.73 -17.43 -13.97
C VAL A 65 1.98 -18.61 -14.94
N SER A 66 3.20 -19.14 -14.99
CA SER A 66 3.55 -20.28 -15.85
C SER A 66 2.85 -21.60 -15.48
N LEU A 67 2.18 -21.69 -14.32
CA LEU A 67 1.33 -22.84 -13.97
C LEU A 67 0.09 -22.91 -14.88
N ALA A 68 -0.35 -21.78 -15.45
CA ALA A 68 -1.47 -21.75 -16.39
C ALA A 68 -1.19 -22.61 -17.64
N ASP A 69 0.02 -22.53 -18.17
CA ASP A 69 0.41 -23.21 -19.40
C ASP A 69 0.53 -24.74 -19.22
N ALA A 70 0.96 -25.18 -18.04
CA ALA A 70 1.35 -26.58 -17.81
C ALA A 70 0.32 -27.39 -17.00
N PHE A 71 -0.46 -26.74 -16.12
CA PHE A 71 -1.32 -27.40 -15.14
C PHE A 71 -2.78 -26.92 -15.17
N GLY A 72 -3.17 -26.15 -16.19
CA GLY A 72 -4.55 -25.70 -16.40
C GLY A 72 -5.04 -24.68 -15.38
N HIS A 73 -4.15 -23.94 -14.73
CA HIS A 73 -4.54 -22.77 -13.92
C HIS A 73 -5.00 -21.64 -14.82
N ILE A 74 -5.90 -20.80 -14.30
CA ILE A 74 -6.31 -19.58 -14.96
C ILE A 74 -5.52 -18.43 -14.34
N ALA A 75 -4.71 -17.74 -15.13
CA ALA A 75 -4.04 -16.53 -14.69
C ALA A 75 -5.05 -15.37 -14.69
N VAL A 76 -5.19 -14.70 -13.57
CA VAL A 76 -6.03 -13.51 -13.37
C VAL A 76 -5.11 -12.34 -13.06
N ASP A 77 -4.96 -11.40 -13.98
CA ASP A 77 -4.21 -10.18 -13.74
C ASP A 77 -5.09 -9.19 -12.97
N ALA A 78 -4.76 -8.96 -11.71
CA ALA A 78 -5.60 -8.12 -10.85
C ALA A 78 -5.61 -6.64 -11.26
N ALA A 79 -4.64 -6.18 -12.04
CA ALA A 79 -4.61 -4.81 -12.54
C ALA A 79 -5.75 -4.52 -13.56
N GLU A 80 -6.27 -5.56 -14.21
CA GLU A 80 -7.35 -5.44 -15.20
C GLU A 80 -8.76 -5.38 -14.56
N TYR A 81 -8.89 -5.62 -13.25
CA TYR A 81 -10.19 -5.78 -12.59
C TYR A 81 -10.35 -4.84 -11.39
N SER A 82 -11.56 -4.35 -11.18
CA SER A 82 -11.95 -3.69 -9.93
C SER A 82 -12.04 -4.69 -8.77
N LEU A 83 -11.98 -4.21 -7.54
CA LEU A 83 -12.11 -5.06 -6.33
C LEU A 83 -13.43 -5.85 -6.31
N THR A 84 -14.52 -5.26 -6.79
CA THR A 84 -15.84 -5.92 -6.91
C THR A 84 -15.84 -7.03 -7.94
N GLU A 85 -15.13 -6.87 -9.05
CA GLU A 85 -14.98 -7.89 -10.07
C GLU A 85 -14.10 -9.02 -9.59
N LEU A 86 -12.99 -8.73 -8.91
CA LEU A 86 -12.14 -9.74 -8.29
C LEU A 86 -12.92 -10.59 -7.27
N ALA A 87 -13.76 -9.98 -6.45
CA ALA A 87 -14.62 -10.71 -5.53
C ALA A 87 -15.61 -11.64 -6.29
N ARG A 88 -16.20 -11.18 -7.39
CA ARG A 88 -17.06 -12.02 -8.25
C ARG A 88 -16.29 -13.16 -8.91
N VAL A 89 -15.06 -12.91 -9.37
CA VAL A 89 -14.18 -13.96 -9.91
C VAL A 89 -13.90 -15.01 -8.84
N ALA A 90 -13.57 -14.61 -7.60
CA ALA A 90 -13.32 -15.52 -6.49
C ALA A 90 -14.53 -16.41 -6.16
N MET A 91 -15.75 -15.86 -6.20
CA MET A 91 -16.97 -16.66 -6.01
C MET A 91 -17.13 -17.71 -7.12
N ARG A 92 -16.90 -17.34 -8.40
CA ARG A 92 -16.95 -18.29 -9.53
C ARG A 92 -15.84 -19.35 -9.43
N VAL A 93 -14.66 -18.97 -8.97
CA VAL A 93 -13.55 -19.89 -8.71
C VAL A 93 -13.98 -20.98 -7.72
N ARG A 94 -14.72 -20.62 -6.67
CA ARG A 94 -15.27 -21.62 -5.73
C ARG A 94 -16.36 -22.47 -6.36
N GLU A 95 -17.30 -21.85 -7.06
CA GLU A 95 -18.44 -22.51 -7.72
C GLU A 95 -17.98 -23.56 -8.72
N HIS A 96 -17.04 -23.19 -9.61
CA HIS A 96 -16.57 -24.03 -10.70
C HIS A 96 -15.34 -24.87 -10.36
N ARG A 97 -14.81 -24.78 -9.12
CA ARG A 97 -13.58 -25.45 -8.67
C ARG A 97 -12.38 -25.20 -9.58
N ALA A 98 -12.31 -24.00 -10.15
CA ALA A 98 -11.20 -23.62 -11.02
C ALA A 98 -9.93 -23.38 -10.19
N SER A 99 -8.77 -23.85 -10.69
CA SER A 99 -7.48 -23.48 -10.14
C SER A 99 -7.01 -22.16 -10.76
N VAL A 100 -6.55 -21.21 -9.94
CA VAL A 100 -6.20 -19.87 -10.40
C VAL A 100 -4.89 -19.36 -9.81
N VAL A 101 -4.21 -18.51 -10.58
CA VAL A 101 -3.10 -17.66 -10.11
C VAL A 101 -3.60 -16.22 -10.18
N LEU A 102 -3.76 -15.59 -9.03
CA LEU A 102 -4.05 -14.16 -8.91
C LEU A 102 -2.73 -13.41 -8.99
N ASN A 103 -2.42 -12.89 -10.17
CA ASN A 103 -1.24 -12.09 -10.41
C ASN A 103 -1.46 -10.65 -9.94
N LEU A 104 -0.61 -10.15 -9.04
CA LEU A 104 -0.69 -8.81 -8.47
C LEU A 104 0.48 -7.91 -8.88
N GLU A 105 1.41 -8.41 -9.73
CA GLU A 105 2.64 -7.73 -10.12
C GLU A 105 2.39 -6.31 -10.67
N GLY A 106 1.31 -6.12 -11.43
CA GLY A 106 0.93 -4.83 -12.02
C GLY A 106 0.39 -3.78 -11.04
N LEU A 107 0.27 -4.10 -9.75
CA LEU A 107 -0.31 -3.21 -8.73
C LEU A 107 0.74 -2.73 -7.73
N GLU A 108 0.58 -1.49 -7.27
CA GLU A 108 1.29 -0.98 -6.10
C GLU A 108 0.89 -1.73 -4.82
N ILE A 109 1.73 -1.71 -3.79
CA ILE A 109 1.57 -2.51 -2.55
C ILE A 109 0.19 -2.34 -1.92
N ASP A 110 -0.34 -1.12 -1.83
CA ASP A 110 -1.69 -0.84 -1.29
C ASP A 110 -2.78 -1.51 -2.15
N GLY A 111 -2.64 -1.44 -3.48
CA GLY A 111 -3.50 -2.11 -4.44
C GLY A 111 -3.43 -3.63 -4.33
N GLN A 112 -2.23 -4.20 -4.21
CA GLN A 112 -2.02 -5.64 -3.99
C GLN A 112 -2.73 -6.12 -2.72
N MET A 113 -2.60 -5.38 -1.61
CA MET A 113 -3.25 -5.71 -0.34
C MET A 113 -4.77 -5.70 -0.46
N ARG A 114 -5.36 -4.68 -1.13
CA ARG A 114 -6.81 -4.57 -1.34
C ARG A 114 -7.34 -5.65 -2.26
N ALA A 115 -6.65 -5.93 -3.35
CA ALA A 115 -7.03 -6.96 -4.32
C ALA A 115 -6.99 -8.37 -3.68
N ALA A 116 -5.90 -8.72 -3.01
CA ALA A 116 -5.77 -9.97 -2.29
C ALA A 116 -6.83 -10.10 -1.18
N ALA A 117 -7.10 -9.02 -0.43
CA ALA A 117 -8.11 -9.01 0.62
C ALA A 117 -9.51 -9.27 0.06
N ALA A 118 -9.91 -8.57 -1.01
CA ALA A 118 -11.22 -8.74 -1.65
C ALA A 118 -11.40 -10.17 -2.19
N PHE A 119 -10.36 -10.70 -2.84
CA PHE A 119 -10.38 -12.05 -3.40
C PHE A 119 -10.46 -13.12 -2.31
N LEU A 120 -9.58 -13.09 -1.31
CA LEU A 120 -9.54 -14.04 -0.21
C LEU A 120 -10.80 -13.98 0.67
N ALA A 121 -11.35 -12.78 0.92
CA ALA A 121 -12.60 -12.63 1.65
C ALA A 121 -13.77 -13.28 0.91
N ALA A 122 -13.88 -13.08 -0.41
CA ALA A 122 -14.92 -13.71 -1.23
C ALA A 122 -14.78 -15.24 -1.28
N LEU A 123 -13.57 -15.78 -1.38
CA LEU A 123 -13.33 -17.23 -1.26
C LEU A 123 -13.79 -17.76 0.10
N PHE A 124 -13.52 -17.01 1.17
CA PHE A 124 -13.89 -17.40 2.53
C PHE A 124 -15.39 -17.33 2.75
N ASP A 125 -16.10 -16.34 2.19
CA ASP A 125 -17.54 -16.13 2.35
C ASP A 125 -18.41 -16.91 1.39
N ALA A 126 -17.82 -17.81 0.58
CA ALA A 126 -18.54 -18.69 -0.31
C ALA A 126 -19.61 -19.52 0.42
N PRO A 127 -20.76 -19.84 -0.24
CA PRO A 127 -21.81 -20.69 0.32
C PRO A 127 -21.30 -22.05 0.79
N ARG A 128 -21.97 -22.64 1.77
CA ARG A 128 -21.55 -23.91 2.41
C ARG A 128 -21.46 -25.06 1.41
N GLU A 129 -22.28 -25.08 0.41
CA GLU A 129 -22.32 -26.07 -0.68
C GLU A 129 -21.04 -26.06 -1.52
N GLN A 130 -20.29 -24.95 -1.47
CA GLN A 130 -19.04 -24.75 -2.21
C GLN A 130 -17.78 -24.91 -1.32
N TRP A 131 -17.90 -25.44 -0.11
CA TRP A 131 -16.74 -25.61 0.81
C TRP A 131 -15.89 -26.83 0.45
N TYR A 132 -15.56 -26.96 -0.83
CA TYR A 132 -14.63 -27.98 -1.30
C TYR A 132 -13.20 -27.69 -0.82
N PRO A 133 -12.35 -28.72 -0.67
CA PRO A 133 -10.94 -28.52 -0.35
C PRO A 133 -10.23 -27.67 -1.40
N VAL A 134 -9.54 -26.64 -0.96
CA VAL A 134 -8.72 -25.74 -1.79
C VAL A 134 -7.39 -25.50 -1.09
N LEU A 135 -6.31 -25.75 -1.81
CA LEU A 135 -4.97 -25.33 -1.38
C LEU A 135 -4.77 -23.86 -1.76
N THR A 136 -4.76 -22.98 -0.76
CA THR A 136 -4.62 -21.55 -0.95
C THR A 136 -3.19 -21.13 -0.59
N VAL A 137 -2.40 -20.81 -1.60
CA VAL A 137 -1.00 -20.40 -1.47
C VAL A 137 -0.92 -18.88 -1.52
N VAL A 138 -0.25 -18.28 -0.55
CA VAL A 138 0.03 -16.83 -0.51
C VAL A 138 1.54 -16.65 -0.43
N ASP A 139 2.14 -16.20 -1.51
CA ASP A 139 3.56 -15.85 -1.50
C ASP A 139 3.77 -14.44 -0.93
N GLU A 140 4.97 -14.17 -0.42
CA GLU A 140 5.34 -12.93 0.27
C GLU A 140 4.30 -12.48 1.31
N ALA A 141 3.79 -13.42 2.12
CA ALA A 141 2.69 -13.25 3.06
C ALA A 141 2.88 -12.09 4.06
N GLN A 142 4.11 -11.64 4.32
CA GLN A 142 4.38 -10.46 5.13
C GLN A 142 3.89 -9.15 4.49
N LEU A 143 3.66 -9.13 3.17
CA LEU A 143 3.01 -7.99 2.50
C LEU A 143 1.53 -7.90 2.90
N PHE A 144 0.84 -9.03 2.98
CA PHE A 144 -0.60 -9.11 3.23
C PHE A 144 -0.96 -9.21 4.72
N ALA A 145 -0.04 -9.65 5.56
CA ALA A 145 -0.23 -9.72 7.01
C ALA A 145 0.98 -9.13 7.76
N PRO A 146 1.25 -7.82 7.63
CA PRO A 146 2.40 -7.20 8.27
C PRO A 146 2.26 -7.16 9.80
N ALA A 147 3.37 -7.44 10.52
CA ALA A 147 3.45 -7.41 11.98
C ALA A 147 3.32 -6.01 12.58
N ALA A 148 3.65 -4.97 11.82
CA ALA A 148 3.62 -3.58 12.23
C ALA A 148 3.00 -2.70 11.14
N ALA A 149 2.56 -1.49 11.51
CA ALA A 149 2.14 -0.47 10.55
C ALA A 149 3.33 -0.07 9.68
N GLY A 150 3.09 0.01 8.35
CA GLY A 150 4.04 0.45 7.34
C GLY A 150 3.61 1.75 6.67
N GLU A 151 4.08 1.97 5.47
CA GLU A 151 3.76 3.15 4.63
C GLU A 151 2.44 3.03 3.87
N VAL A 152 1.75 1.87 3.98
CA VAL A 152 0.47 1.59 3.34
C VAL A 152 -0.71 2.17 4.12
N SER A 153 -1.85 2.33 3.47
CA SER A 153 -3.07 2.82 4.13
C SER A 153 -3.50 1.87 5.25
N GLU A 154 -3.99 2.44 6.37
CA GLU A 154 -4.46 1.65 7.51
C GLU A 154 -5.64 0.75 7.14
N GLU A 155 -6.49 1.20 6.20
CA GLU A 155 -7.62 0.43 5.71
C GLU A 155 -7.17 -0.83 4.94
N ALA A 156 -6.25 -0.66 3.96
CA ALA A 156 -5.71 -1.79 3.20
C ALA A 156 -5.01 -2.79 4.12
N ARG A 157 -4.22 -2.29 5.07
CA ARG A 157 -3.56 -3.12 6.08
C ARG A 157 -4.55 -3.91 6.92
N ARG A 158 -5.61 -3.26 7.43
CA ARG A 158 -6.60 -3.90 8.28
C ARG A 158 -7.42 -4.95 7.54
N THR A 159 -7.87 -4.64 6.32
CA THR A 159 -8.67 -5.57 5.51
C THR A 159 -7.85 -6.78 5.07
N SER A 160 -6.61 -6.57 4.65
CA SER A 160 -5.70 -7.63 4.24
C SER A 160 -5.31 -8.55 5.41
N LEU A 161 -4.96 -7.97 6.57
CA LEU A 161 -4.67 -8.76 7.78
C LEU A 161 -5.89 -9.57 8.24
N ALA A 162 -7.10 -9.02 8.13
CA ALA A 162 -8.33 -9.74 8.48
C ALA A 162 -8.58 -10.92 7.53
N ALA A 163 -8.38 -10.74 6.21
CA ALA A 163 -8.50 -11.81 5.22
C ALA A 163 -7.49 -12.93 5.47
N MET A 164 -6.21 -12.60 5.71
CA MET A 164 -5.16 -13.56 6.04
C MET A 164 -5.42 -14.30 7.37
N THR A 165 -5.92 -13.58 8.38
CA THR A 165 -6.33 -14.19 9.66
C THR A 165 -7.49 -15.16 9.45
N ASN A 166 -8.50 -14.80 8.66
CA ASN A 166 -9.61 -15.70 8.34
C ASN A 166 -9.14 -16.95 7.61
N LEU A 167 -8.24 -16.81 6.62
CA LEU A 167 -7.65 -17.93 5.91
C LEU A 167 -6.93 -18.89 6.88
N MET A 168 -6.01 -18.37 7.68
CA MET A 168 -5.15 -19.19 8.53
C MET A 168 -5.85 -19.71 9.78
N CYS A 169 -6.67 -18.91 10.49
CA CYS A 169 -7.32 -19.34 11.73
C CYS A 169 -8.61 -20.11 11.49
N ARG A 170 -9.37 -19.77 10.45
CA ARG A 170 -10.75 -20.23 10.26
C ARG A 170 -11.02 -20.94 8.93
N GLY A 171 -10.10 -20.84 7.96
CA GLY A 171 -10.27 -21.33 6.58
C GLY A 171 -10.57 -22.81 6.51
N ARG A 172 -9.92 -23.65 7.34
CA ARG A 172 -10.12 -25.10 7.38
C ARG A 172 -11.60 -25.52 7.41
N LYS A 173 -12.42 -24.86 8.26
CA LYS A 173 -13.86 -25.17 8.37
C LYS A 173 -14.64 -24.85 7.08
N ARG A 174 -14.06 -24.06 6.21
CA ARG A 174 -14.64 -23.64 4.92
C ARG A 174 -13.93 -24.28 3.71
N GLY A 175 -13.12 -25.30 3.97
CA GLY A 175 -12.37 -26.02 2.95
C GLY A 175 -11.11 -25.30 2.45
N LEU A 176 -10.70 -24.17 3.06
CA LEU A 176 -9.50 -23.43 2.67
C LEU A 176 -8.31 -23.89 3.51
N ALA A 177 -7.30 -24.47 2.86
CA ALA A 177 -6.04 -24.87 3.48
C ALA A 177 -4.96 -23.83 3.11
N GLY A 178 -4.54 -23.02 4.09
CA GLY A 178 -3.55 -21.97 3.89
C GLY A 178 -2.12 -22.50 3.82
N VAL A 179 -1.41 -22.12 2.77
CA VAL A 179 0.04 -22.25 2.64
C VAL A 179 0.58 -20.84 2.49
N ILE A 180 1.38 -20.38 3.44
CA ILE A 180 1.95 -19.05 3.43
C ILE A 180 3.46 -19.12 3.27
N ALA A 181 4.02 -18.29 2.40
CA ALA A 181 5.46 -18.19 2.22
C ALA A 181 5.95 -16.78 2.54
N THR A 182 7.12 -16.66 3.13
CA THR A 182 7.69 -15.37 3.54
C THR A 182 9.21 -15.36 3.48
N GLN A 183 9.79 -14.25 3.07
CA GLN A 183 11.23 -14.01 3.22
C GLN A 183 11.59 -13.47 4.61
N ARG A 184 10.64 -12.79 5.26
CA ARG A 184 10.87 -12.04 6.49
C ARG A 184 9.87 -12.44 7.58
N LEU A 185 10.15 -13.56 8.25
CA LEU A 185 9.26 -14.12 9.27
C LEU A 185 8.98 -13.13 10.42
N ALA A 186 9.95 -12.30 10.78
CA ALA A 186 9.77 -11.26 11.80
C ALA A 186 8.81 -10.14 11.37
N LYS A 187 8.64 -9.91 10.07
CA LYS A 187 7.67 -8.94 9.51
C LYS A 187 6.27 -9.51 9.35
N LEU A 188 6.07 -10.82 9.46
CA LEU A 188 4.78 -11.48 9.38
C LEU A 188 4.04 -11.42 10.72
N ALA A 189 2.74 -11.14 10.69
CA ALA A 189 1.89 -11.09 11.88
C ALA A 189 1.93 -12.41 12.67
N LYS A 190 2.11 -12.31 14.00
CA LYS A 190 2.32 -13.49 14.88
C LYS A 190 1.15 -14.45 14.87
N ASN A 191 -0.08 -13.94 14.91
CA ASN A 191 -1.31 -14.73 14.89
C ASN A 191 -1.48 -15.52 13.59
N VAL A 192 -1.00 -15.01 12.44
CA VAL A 192 -1.05 -15.69 11.15
C VAL A 192 0.00 -16.78 11.07
N ALA A 193 1.25 -16.50 11.50
CA ALA A 193 2.33 -17.47 11.49
C ALA A 193 2.11 -18.63 12.47
N ALA A 194 1.57 -18.37 13.65
CA ALA A 194 1.37 -19.35 14.71
C ALA A 194 0.29 -20.41 14.38
N GLU A 195 -0.55 -20.18 13.37
CA GLU A 195 -1.58 -21.12 12.95
C GLU A 195 -1.06 -22.26 12.06
N ALA A 196 0.15 -22.15 11.56
CA ALA A 196 0.79 -23.21 10.80
C ALA A 196 1.21 -24.36 11.73
N SER A 197 0.97 -25.60 11.28
CA SER A 197 1.42 -26.81 11.98
C SER A 197 2.54 -27.51 11.21
N ASN A 198 2.74 -27.17 9.94
CA ASN A 198 3.82 -27.65 9.11
C ASN A 198 4.74 -26.51 8.75
N PHE A 199 6.03 -26.79 8.72
CA PHE A 199 7.08 -25.82 8.50
C PHE A 199 8.10 -26.33 7.50
N LEU A 200 8.48 -25.49 6.54
CA LEU A 200 9.60 -25.67 5.63
C LEU A 200 10.48 -24.42 5.72
N MET A 201 11.55 -24.53 6.51
CA MET A 201 12.46 -23.41 6.80
C MET A 201 13.71 -23.51 5.93
N GLY A 202 13.83 -22.61 4.98
CA GLY A 202 15.01 -22.46 4.14
C GLY A 202 16.02 -21.50 4.73
N ARG A 203 17.17 -21.38 4.08
CA ARG A 203 18.28 -20.53 4.52
C ARG A 203 17.83 -19.13 4.89
N THR A 204 18.23 -18.67 6.10
CA THR A 204 18.05 -17.30 6.58
C THR A 204 19.26 -16.83 7.38
N PHE A 205 19.58 -15.50 7.30
CA PHE A 205 20.77 -14.93 7.91
C PHE A 205 20.45 -13.97 9.06
N LEU A 206 19.22 -13.48 9.15
CA LEU A 206 18.83 -12.49 10.14
C LEU A 206 18.49 -13.15 11.46
N ASP A 207 19.20 -12.76 12.52
CA ASP A 207 19.04 -13.34 13.86
C ASP A 207 17.61 -13.25 14.39
N ILE A 208 16.88 -12.17 14.05
CA ILE A 208 15.48 -11.99 14.45
C ILE A 208 14.55 -12.99 13.76
N ASP A 209 14.79 -13.29 12.48
CA ASP A 209 14.01 -14.28 11.72
C ASP A 209 14.37 -15.70 12.19
N MET A 210 15.65 -15.98 12.49
CA MET A 210 16.11 -17.24 13.03
C MET A 210 15.57 -17.52 14.43
N ALA A 211 15.62 -16.52 15.33
CA ALA A 211 15.04 -16.65 16.66
C ALA A 211 13.56 -17.00 16.59
N ARG A 212 12.83 -16.38 15.67
CA ARG A 212 11.40 -16.63 15.48
C ARG A 212 11.12 -17.99 14.83
N ALA A 213 11.97 -18.44 13.92
CA ALA A 213 11.91 -19.79 13.36
C ALA A 213 12.16 -20.84 14.47
N ALA A 214 13.15 -20.64 15.33
CA ALA A 214 13.41 -21.49 16.48
C ALA A 214 12.20 -21.59 17.42
N ASP A 215 11.57 -20.47 17.74
CA ASP A 215 10.36 -20.43 18.58
C ASP A 215 9.20 -21.23 17.97
N LEU A 216 8.96 -21.10 16.66
CA LEU A 216 7.89 -21.83 15.94
C LEU A 216 8.16 -23.33 15.84
N LEU A 217 9.43 -23.70 15.65
CA LEU A 217 9.85 -25.10 15.55
C LEU A 217 10.03 -25.78 16.91
N GLY A 218 9.95 -25.03 18.02
CA GLY A 218 10.25 -25.54 19.37
C GLY A 218 11.70 -26.00 19.52
N MET A 219 12.63 -25.35 18.80
CA MET A 219 14.05 -25.71 18.78
C MET A 219 14.88 -24.74 19.64
N GLU A 220 15.97 -25.24 20.20
CA GLU A 220 16.97 -24.37 20.83
C GLU A 220 17.66 -23.49 19.77
N ARG A 221 18.08 -22.26 20.14
CA ARG A 221 18.77 -21.31 19.24
C ARG A 221 19.97 -21.93 18.51
N ARG A 222 20.76 -22.75 19.19
CA ARG A 222 21.90 -23.46 18.58
C ARG A 222 21.49 -24.43 17.47
N GLN A 223 20.32 -25.04 17.59
CA GLN A 223 19.80 -25.93 16.54
C GLN A 223 19.26 -25.11 15.34
N ALA A 224 18.74 -23.90 15.59
CA ALA A 224 18.31 -22.99 14.54
C ALA A 224 19.49 -22.45 13.71
N ASP A 225 20.72 -22.44 14.22
CA ASP A 225 21.93 -22.05 13.47
C ASP A 225 22.12 -22.96 12.22
N ALA A 226 21.66 -24.22 12.28
CA ALA A 226 21.67 -25.11 11.12
C ALA A 226 20.85 -24.56 9.92
N ILE A 227 19.87 -23.69 10.16
CA ILE A 227 19.07 -23.03 9.09
C ILE A 227 19.94 -22.04 8.30
N ARG A 228 20.95 -21.45 8.92
CA ARG A 228 21.89 -20.54 8.26
C ARG A 228 22.75 -21.23 7.21
N ASP A 229 23.10 -22.48 7.47
CA ASP A 229 24.04 -23.27 6.67
C ASP A 229 23.36 -24.06 5.54
N LEU A 230 22.03 -24.03 5.47
CA LEU A 230 21.28 -24.71 4.40
C LEU A 230 21.69 -24.20 3.03
N ALA A 231 21.90 -25.11 2.09
CA ALA A 231 22.16 -24.77 0.69
C ALA A 231 20.88 -24.26 0.00
N ARG A 232 21.05 -23.66 -1.19
CA ARG A 232 19.91 -23.28 -2.03
C ARG A 232 19.08 -24.50 -2.40
N GLY A 233 17.76 -24.44 -2.17
CA GLY A 233 16.83 -25.54 -2.42
C GLY A 233 16.79 -26.59 -1.31
N GLU A 234 17.50 -26.36 -0.20
CA GLU A 234 17.40 -27.19 1.00
C GLU A 234 16.54 -26.51 2.05
N PHE A 235 15.69 -27.27 2.69
CA PHE A 235 14.76 -26.80 3.71
C PHE A 235 14.71 -27.75 4.90
N LEU A 236 14.67 -27.19 6.11
CA LEU A 236 14.36 -27.96 7.30
C LEU A 236 12.85 -28.16 7.37
N ALA A 237 12.41 -29.41 7.30
CA ALA A 237 11.01 -29.78 7.28
C ALA A 237 10.57 -30.32 8.64
N LEU A 238 9.38 -29.89 9.10
CA LEU A 238 8.75 -30.37 10.35
C LEU A 238 7.23 -30.20 10.23
N GLY A 239 6.48 -31.14 10.76
CA GLY A 239 5.04 -31.05 10.92
C GLY A 239 4.31 -32.34 10.55
N PRO A 240 3.04 -32.50 10.98
CA PRO A 240 2.28 -33.73 10.85
C PRO A 240 2.11 -34.23 9.41
N ALA A 241 2.00 -33.28 8.44
CA ALA A 241 1.87 -33.65 7.03
C ALA A 241 3.20 -34.08 6.38
N ILE A 242 4.34 -33.89 7.04
CA ILE A 242 5.67 -34.16 6.47
C ILE A 242 6.43 -35.17 7.36
N THR A 243 6.81 -34.75 8.55
CA THR A 243 7.59 -35.50 9.50
C THR A 243 7.43 -35.02 10.93
N ARG A 244 7.51 -35.94 11.90
CA ARG A 244 7.44 -35.59 13.33
C ARG A 244 8.77 -35.15 13.93
N ARG A 245 9.87 -35.29 13.21
CA ARG A 245 11.21 -34.83 13.63
C ARG A 245 11.78 -33.92 12.56
N PRO A 246 12.51 -32.88 12.92
CA PRO A 246 13.16 -32.00 11.92
C PRO A 246 14.09 -32.85 11.02
N ILE A 247 13.90 -32.70 9.70
CA ILE A 247 14.77 -33.29 8.69
C ILE A 247 15.14 -32.27 7.63
N SER A 248 16.34 -32.34 7.08
CA SER A 248 16.71 -31.55 5.92
C SER A 248 16.20 -32.20 4.65
N VAL A 249 15.56 -31.41 3.78
CA VAL A 249 15.01 -31.91 2.51
C VAL A 249 15.56 -31.03 1.38
N LYS A 250 16.18 -31.67 0.39
CA LYS A 250 16.54 -31.04 -0.87
C LYS A 250 15.39 -31.20 -1.84
N ILE A 251 14.82 -30.05 -2.28
CA ILE A 251 13.65 -30.04 -3.14
C ILE A 251 13.99 -30.58 -4.53
N GLY A 252 13.12 -31.44 -5.04
CA GLY A 252 13.24 -32.05 -6.36
C GLY A 252 12.99 -31.06 -7.51
N GLU A 253 13.13 -31.53 -8.73
CA GLU A 253 12.94 -30.73 -9.95
C GLU A 253 11.47 -30.31 -10.13
N VAL A 254 11.26 -29.19 -10.83
CA VAL A 254 9.97 -28.64 -11.22
C VAL A 254 9.88 -28.55 -12.74
N LYS A 255 8.66 -28.60 -13.26
CA LYS A 255 8.37 -28.54 -14.70
C LYS A 255 8.19 -27.13 -15.20
N THR A 256 7.65 -26.23 -14.37
CA THR A 256 7.43 -24.82 -14.71
C THR A 256 8.58 -23.96 -14.22
N GLY A 257 8.86 -22.86 -14.95
CA GLY A 257 9.91 -21.90 -14.61
C GLY A 257 9.33 -20.53 -14.28
N SER A 258 10.05 -19.69 -13.53
CA SER A 258 9.77 -18.27 -13.45
C SER A 258 10.04 -17.63 -14.80
N LYS A 259 9.17 -16.70 -15.24
CA LYS A 259 9.43 -15.83 -16.38
C LYS A 259 10.54 -14.82 -16.07
N ALA A 260 10.84 -14.60 -14.78
CA ALA A 260 11.95 -13.76 -14.35
C ALA A 260 13.27 -14.37 -14.79
N VAL A 261 13.83 -13.84 -15.86
CA VAL A 261 15.18 -14.17 -16.30
C VAL A 261 16.14 -13.61 -15.27
N SER A 262 16.90 -14.50 -14.60
CA SER A 262 18.01 -14.02 -13.76
C SER A 262 18.88 -13.08 -14.59
N PRO A 263 19.14 -11.84 -14.14
CA PRO A 263 19.92 -10.88 -14.90
C PRO A 263 21.30 -11.48 -15.19
N LYS A 264 21.58 -11.70 -16.47
CA LYS A 264 22.92 -12.07 -16.92
C LYS A 264 23.74 -10.81 -17.07
N LEU A 265 25.02 -10.87 -16.68
CA LEU A 265 25.94 -9.79 -16.98
C LEU A 265 25.95 -9.55 -18.50
N MET A 266 25.55 -8.35 -18.91
CA MET A 266 25.64 -7.89 -20.28
C MET A 266 26.78 -6.88 -20.35
N PRO A 267 27.66 -6.96 -21.37
CA PRO A 267 28.68 -5.93 -21.60
C PRO A 267 28.01 -4.56 -21.73
N LEU A 268 28.59 -3.55 -21.13
CA LEU A 268 28.13 -2.18 -21.31
C LEU A 268 28.36 -1.76 -22.77
N PRO A 269 27.46 -0.91 -23.33
CA PRO A 269 27.68 -0.33 -24.65
C PRO A 269 29.01 0.43 -24.69
N THR A 270 29.76 0.29 -25.75
CA THR A 270 31.06 0.98 -25.96
C THR A 270 30.88 2.36 -26.59
N ALA A 271 29.68 2.91 -26.60
CA ALA A 271 29.42 4.25 -27.14
C ALA A 271 30.14 5.34 -26.30
N ALA A 272 30.64 6.38 -26.99
CA ALA A 272 31.21 7.53 -26.32
C ALA A 272 30.15 8.20 -25.38
N THR A 273 30.60 8.78 -24.25
CA THR A 273 29.70 9.38 -23.25
C THR A 273 28.84 10.49 -23.84
N GLU A 274 29.34 11.22 -24.83
CA GLU A 274 28.61 12.28 -25.55
C GLU A 274 27.48 11.71 -26.42
N ASP A 275 27.75 10.66 -27.17
CA ASP A 275 26.73 9.97 -27.99
C ASP A 275 25.62 9.35 -27.11
N MET A 276 26.01 8.79 -25.97
CA MET A 276 25.07 8.23 -25.02
C MET A 276 24.18 9.31 -24.37
N ARG A 277 24.75 10.48 -24.08
CA ARG A 277 24.02 11.63 -23.57
C ARG A 277 23.01 12.14 -24.58
N ASP A 278 23.42 12.26 -25.86
CA ASP A 278 22.52 12.68 -26.94
C ASP A 278 21.39 11.68 -27.17
N MET A 279 21.64 10.38 -27.05
CA MET A 279 20.60 9.34 -27.10
C MET A 279 19.62 9.42 -25.91
N LEU A 280 20.11 9.71 -24.70
CA LEU A 280 19.26 9.79 -23.51
C LEU A 280 18.35 11.03 -23.50
N PHE A 281 18.78 12.11 -24.14
CA PHE A 281 18.04 13.38 -24.17
C PHE A 281 17.48 13.72 -25.56
N ALA A 282 17.61 12.81 -26.52
CA ALA A 282 16.90 12.94 -27.78
C ALA A 282 15.39 12.95 -27.53
N PRO A 283 14.62 13.90 -28.11
CA PRO A 283 13.18 13.88 -28.02
C PRO A 283 12.67 12.53 -28.54
N GLY A 284 11.93 11.80 -27.69
CA GLY A 284 11.35 10.52 -28.07
C GLY A 284 10.28 10.72 -29.15
N ALA A 285 10.07 9.69 -29.97
CA ALA A 285 8.98 9.68 -30.96
C ALA A 285 7.56 9.86 -30.29
N GLU A 286 7.50 9.77 -28.98
CA GLU A 286 6.29 9.99 -28.19
C GLU A 286 6.04 11.48 -27.88
N ASP A 287 7.05 12.35 -28.06
CA ASP A 287 6.90 13.81 -27.91
C ASP A 287 6.29 14.46 -29.16
N GLU A 288 6.24 13.77 -30.29
CA GLU A 288 5.45 14.14 -31.45
C GLU A 288 4.02 13.63 -31.27
N VAL A 289 3.21 14.29 -30.45
CA VAL A 289 1.75 14.08 -30.49
C VAL A 289 1.29 14.55 -31.89
N PRO A 290 0.88 13.63 -32.79
CA PRO A 290 0.33 14.06 -34.07
C PRO A 290 -0.85 14.96 -33.81
N PRO A 291 -1.02 16.10 -34.52
CA PRO A 291 -2.18 16.94 -34.35
C PRO A 291 -3.44 16.06 -34.50
N PRO A 292 -4.46 16.26 -33.64
CA PRO A 292 -5.68 15.45 -33.71
C PRO A 292 -6.21 15.49 -35.15
N PRO A 293 -6.61 14.36 -35.72
CA PRO A 293 -7.15 14.32 -37.06
C PRO A 293 -8.31 15.32 -37.15
N PRO A 294 -8.41 16.10 -38.25
CA PRO A 294 -9.53 17.01 -38.42
C PRO A 294 -10.84 16.22 -38.25
N PRO A 295 -11.84 16.77 -37.54
CA PRO A 295 -13.11 16.09 -37.31
C PRO A 295 -13.67 15.62 -38.65
N ALA A 296 -14.04 14.36 -38.74
CA ALA A 296 -14.61 13.78 -39.93
C ALA A 296 -15.83 14.63 -40.38
N PRO A 297 -15.98 14.96 -41.65
CA PRO A 297 -17.13 15.72 -42.14
C PRO A 297 -18.40 14.99 -41.75
N VAL A 298 -19.23 15.65 -40.93
CA VAL A 298 -20.53 15.09 -40.50
C VAL A 298 -21.38 14.93 -41.74
N PRO A 299 -21.90 13.72 -42.05
CA PRO A 299 -22.78 13.52 -43.20
C PRO A 299 -23.98 14.48 -43.13
N MET A 300 -24.29 15.15 -44.23
CA MET A 300 -25.40 16.10 -44.32
C MET A 300 -26.73 15.52 -43.81
N ALA A 301 -26.90 14.20 -43.89
CA ALA A 301 -28.08 13.49 -43.39
C ALA A 301 -28.19 13.50 -41.85
N ASP A 302 -27.04 13.51 -41.12
CA ASP A 302 -27.04 13.56 -39.65
C ASP A 302 -27.19 15.01 -39.16
N LEU A 303 -26.71 15.99 -39.93
CA LEU A 303 -27.00 17.40 -39.69
C LEU A 303 -28.49 17.72 -39.84
N MET A 304 -29.13 17.15 -40.86
CA MET A 304 -30.60 17.29 -41.07
C MET A 304 -31.41 16.59 -39.97
N ARG A 305 -30.93 15.48 -39.42
CA ARG A 305 -31.56 14.82 -38.26
C ARG A 305 -31.46 15.62 -36.99
N SER A 306 -30.33 16.27 -36.73
CA SER A 306 -30.14 17.12 -35.55
C SER A 306 -31.01 18.36 -35.57
N ILE A 307 -31.36 18.87 -36.77
CA ILE A 307 -32.26 20.01 -36.94
C ILE A 307 -33.73 19.57 -36.80
N ALA A 308 -34.06 18.28 -37.11
CA ALA A 308 -35.42 17.75 -37.05
C ALA A 308 -35.80 17.20 -35.66
N THR A 309 -34.89 17.16 -34.69
CA THR A 309 -35.23 16.75 -33.33
C THR A 309 -35.88 17.94 -32.60
N PRO A 310 -37.11 17.81 -32.07
CA PRO A 310 -37.74 18.87 -31.30
C PRO A 310 -36.82 19.24 -30.14
N ALA A 311 -36.64 20.54 -29.94
CA ALA A 311 -35.90 21.04 -28.78
C ALA A 311 -36.46 20.40 -27.51
N PRO A 312 -35.60 19.94 -26.59
CA PRO A 312 -36.05 19.47 -25.29
C PRO A 312 -36.92 20.57 -24.66
N ALA A 313 -38.00 20.14 -24.01
CA ALA A 313 -38.94 21.04 -23.34
C ALA A 313 -38.13 22.02 -22.44
N PRO A 314 -38.51 23.29 -22.38
CA PRO A 314 -37.81 24.27 -21.59
C PRO A 314 -37.72 23.77 -20.14
N VAL A 315 -36.51 23.59 -19.69
CA VAL A 315 -36.21 23.42 -18.27
C VAL A 315 -36.74 24.68 -17.59
N PRO A 316 -37.49 24.61 -16.48
CA PRO A 316 -37.99 25.81 -15.81
C PRO A 316 -36.82 26.72 -15.51
N ASP A 317 -36.93 28.00 -15.89
CA ASP A 317 -35.98 29.03 -15.62
C ASP A 317 -35.70 29.05 -14.11
N MET A 318 -34.59 28.47 -13.71
CA MET A 318 -34.03 28.76 -12.40
C MET A 318 -33.53 30.18 -12.43
N PRO A 319 -33.83 31.01 -11.40
CA PRO A 319 -33.36 32.37 -11.34
C PRO A 319 -31.85 32.41 -11.55
N VAL A 320 -31.39 33.17 -12.52
CA VAL A 320 -29.96 33.40 -12.77
C VAL A 320 -29.45 34.17 -11.56
N LEU A 321 -28.75 33.48 -10.65
CA LEU A 321 -28.11 34.09 -9.50
C LEU A 321 -27.10 35.15 -9.99
N GLU A 322 -27.04 36.30 -9.34
CA GLU A 322 -26.01 37.28 -9.62
C GLU A 322 -24.60 36.71 -9.38
N GLU A 323 -23.59 37.20 -10.08
CA GLU A 323 -22.21 36.66 -10.02
C GLU A 323 -21.62 36.71 -8.61
N SER A 324 -22.02 37.69 -7.80
CA SER A 324 -21.69 37.82 -6.39
C SER A 324 -22.29 36.65 -5.54
N GLU A 325 -23.57 36.35 -5.77
CA GLU A 325 -24.28 35.26 -5.08
C GLU A 325 -23.70 33.90 -5.47
N GLN A 326 -23.34 33.70 -6.74
CA GLN A 326 -22.69 32.49 -7.21
C GLN A 326 -21.32 32.31 -6.55
N THR A 327 -20.56 33.39 -6.38
CA THR A 327 -19.23 33.37 -5.74
C THR A 327 -19.34 33.04 -4.25
N GLU A 328 -20.31 33.59 -3.55
CA GLU A 328 -20.56 33.27 -2.14
C GLU A 328 -20.99 31.81 -1.96
N LEU A 329 -21.84 31.30 -2.85
CA LEU A 329 -22.29 29.91 -2.83
C LEU A 329 -21.14 28.92 -3.09
N ARG A 330 -20.23 29.21 -4.03
CA ARG A 330 -19.02 28.44 -4.30
C ARG A 330 -18.10 28.42 -3.07
N ARG A 331 -17.94 29.57 -2.40
CA ARG A 331 -17.15 29.66 -1.15
C ARG A 331 -17.77 28.83 -0.02
N ALA A 332 -19.09 28.87 0.12
CA ALA A 332 -19.79 28.06 1.13
C ALA A 332 -19.63 26.57 0.87
N ILE A 333 -19.77 26.10 -0.37
CA ILE A 333 -19.57 24.70 -0.74
C ILE A 333 -18.11 24.27 -0.47
N LEU A 334 -17.15 25.11 -0.81
CA LEU A 334 -15.74 24.86 -0.57
C LEU A 334 -15.42 24.76 0.93
N ALA A 335 -16.01 25.62 1.74
CA ALA A 335 -15.87 25.61 3.20
C ALA A 335 -16.48 24.33 3.83
N GLU A 336 -17.63 23.88 3.33
CA GLU A 336 -18.23 22.60 3.75
C GLU A 336 -17.29 21.43 3.47
N ILE A 337 -16.76 21.33 2.25
CA ILE A 337 -15.81 20.27 1.86
C ILE A 337 -14.51 20.36 2.67
N ALA A 338 -14.03 21.58 2.94
CA ALA A 338 -12.82 21.78 3.73
C ALA A 338 -12.99 21.35 5.20
N ALA A 339 -14.20 21.46 5.75
CA ALA A 339 -14.54 21.03 7.11
C ALA A 339 -14.71 19.51 7.26
N GLU A 340 -14.95 18.82 6.17
CA GLU A 340 -15.02 17.36 6.18
C GLU A 340 -13.63 16.74 6.34
N GLU A 341 -13.46 15.80 7.28
CA GLU A 341 -12.22 15.00 7.44
C GLU A 341 -12.02 13.99 6.29
N ASN A 342 -12.39 14.38 5.07
CA ASN A 342 -12.35 13.51 3.91
C ASN A 342 -10.94 13.45 3.32
N ARG A 343 -10.32 12.25 3.33
CA ARG A 343 -8.97 11.96 2.82
C ARG A 343 -8.98 11.34 1.43
N GLN A 344 -10.01 11.62 0.63
CA GLN A 344 -10.07 11.12 -0.74
C GLN A 344 -9.06 11.85 -1.65
N PRO A 345 -8.65 11.21 -2.76
CA PRO A 345 -7.78 11.84 -3.76
C PRO A 345 -8.40 13.15 -4.28
N LEU A 346 -7.55 14.15 -4.54
CA LEU A 346 -7.97 15.47 -5.00
C LEU A 346 -8.97 15.44 -6.19
N PRO A 347 -8.79 14.59 -7.22
CA PRO A 347 -9.76 14.48 -8.31
C PRO A 347 -11.17 14.08 -7.84
N THR A 348 -11.27 13.19 -6.85
CA THR A 348 -12.55 12.75 -6.29
C THR A 348 -13.23 13.86 -5.50
N VAL A 349 -12.45 14.61 -4.71
CA VAL A 349 -12.95 15.78 -3.96
C VAL A 349 -13.40 16.89 -4.91
N PHE A 350 -12.72 17.06 -6.03
CA PHE A 350 -13.12 18.01 -7.08
C PHE A 350 -14.40 17.58 -7.79
N GLN A 351 -14.60 16.28 -8.02
CA GLN A 351 -15.85 15.77 -8.55
C GLN A 351 -17.02 16.02 -7.59
N ASP A 352 -16.81 15.80 -6.28
CA ASP A 352 -17.80 16.09 -5.25
C ASP A 352 -18.16 17.58 -5.22
N TYR A 353 -17.16 18.46 -5.26
CA TYR A 353 -17.35 19.92 -5.40
C TYR A 353 -18.21 20.27 -6.64
N THR A 354 -17.88 19.68 -7.79
CA THR A 354 -18.60 19.90 -9.05
C THR A 354 -20.06 19.44 -8.96
N VAL A 355 -20.32 18.30 -8.33
CA VAL A 355 -21.67 17.77 -8.10
C VAL A 355 -22.46 18.67 -7.17
N ARG A 356 -21.88 19.10 -6.04
CA ARG A 356 -22.55 20.03 -5.09
C ARG A 356 -22.86 21.38 -5.71
N CYS A 357 -21.94 21.91 -6.55
CA CYS A 357 -22.20 23.12 -7.32
C CYS A 357 -23.42 22.94 -8.24
N ARG A 358 -23.47 21.89 -9.04
CA ARG A 358 -24.60 21.59 -9.93
C ARG A 358 -25.92 21.40 -9.18
N MET A 359 -25.88 20.70 -8.03
CA MET A 359 -27.07 20.50 -7.18
C MET A 359 -27.65 21.82 -6.66
N ARG A 360 -26.80 22.84 -6.49
CA ARG A 360 -27.19 24.19 -6.02
C ARG A 360 -27.39 25.19 -7.17
N GLY A 361 -27.35 24.73 -8.44
CA GLY A 361 -27.58 25.56 -9.61
C GLY A 361 -26.45 26.54 -9.92
N VAL A 362 -25.21 26.25 -9.50
CA VAL A 362 -24.03 27.09 -9.70
C VAL A 362 -23.00 26.34 -10.54
N GLU A 363 -22.38 27.02 -11.49
CA GLU A 363 -21.24 26.47 -12.22
C GLU A 363 -20.00 26.40 -11.31
N PRO A 364 -19.16 25.36 -11.42
CA PRO A 364 -17.95 25.20 -10.58
C PRO A 364 -17.00 26.40 -10.65
N GLY A 365 -16.87 27.05 -11.82
CA GLY A 365 -16.14 28.29 -12.03
C GLY A 365 -14.63 28.22 -11.83
N MET A 366 -14.05 27.02 -11.64
CA MET A 366 -12.60 26.82 -11.48
C MET A 366 -12.18 25.44 -12.00
N ASP A 367 -10.92 25.33 -12.43
CA ASP A 367 -10.28 24.09 -12.81
C ASP A 367 -9.69 23.35 -11.58
N LEU A 368 -9.15 22.15 -11.80
CA LEU A 368 -8.58 21.31 -10.74
C LEU A 368 -7.38 21.98 -10.04
N ALA A 369 -6.56 22.76 -10.78
CA ALA A 369 -5.38 23.41 -10.21
C ALA A 369 -5.79 24.56 -9.29
N THR A 370 -6.74 25.37 -9.72
CA THR A 370 -7.33 26.48 -8.92
C THR A 370 -8.07 25.91 -7.71
N PHE A 371 -8.83 24.83 -7.89
CA PHE A 371 -9.54 24.14 -6.79
C PHE A 371 -8.57 23.62 -5.73
N ARG A 372 -7.43 23.02 -6.12
CA ARG A 372 -6.38 22.59 -5.20
C ARG A 372 -5.94 23.72 -4.27
N SER A 373 -5.63 24.88 -4.85
CA SER A 373 -5.19 26.05 -4.09
C SER A 373 -6.29 26.60 -3.18
N ALA A 374 -7.50 26.71 -3.70
CA ALA A 374 -8.66 27.18 -2.95
C ALA A 374 -9.02 26.26 -1.78
N LEU A 375 -8.99 24.96 -1.99
CA LEU A 375 -9.24 23.96 -0.94
C LEU A 375 -8.16 24.01 0.15
N ALA A 376 -6.88 24.17 -0.22
CA ALA A 376 -5.80 24.28 0.74
C ALA A 376 -5.90 25.56 1.60
N LEU A 377 -6.29 26.69 1.00
CA LEU A 377 -6.58 27.94 1.71
C LEU A 377 -7.75 27.76 2.68
N ALA A 378 -8.86 27.17 2.22
CA ALA A 378 -10.03 26.93 3.05
C ALA A 378 -9.70 26.00 4.25
N ARG A 379 -8.95 24.91 4.02
CA ARG A 379 -8.48 24.00 5.08
C ARG A 379 -7.50 24.66 6.07
N ALA A 380 -6.72 25.66 5.60
CA ALA A 380 -5.86 26.46 6.46
C ALA A 380 -6.63 27.53 7.26
N GLY A 381 -7.95 27.63 7.06
CA GLY A 381 -8.82 28.61 7.72
C GLY A 381 -8.71 30.01 7.12
N ILE A 382 -8.38 30.11 5.82
CA ILE A 382 -8.27 31.38 5.08
C ILE A 382 -9.53 31.52 4.24
N ALA A 383 -10.41 32.44 4.63
CA ALA A 383 -11.68 32.68 3.95
C ALA A 383 -11.54 33.62 2.76
N ASP A 384 -10.61 34.58 2.84
CA ASP A 384 -10.36 35.54 1.78
C ASP A 384 -9.10 35.15 1.00
N ILE A 385 -9.29 34.91 -0.30
CA ILE A 385 -8.22 34.44 -1.21
C ILE A 385 -7.33 35.61 -1.65
N GLU A 386 -7.81 36.85 -1.54
CA GLU A 386 -7.05 38.01 -2.01
C GLU A 386 -5.75 38.22 -1.23
N GLY A 387 -4.67 38.46 -1.96
CA GLY A 387 -3.34 38.74 -1.39
C GLY A 387 -2.61 37.49 -0.87
N TRP A 388 -2.95 36.28 -1.38
CA TRP A 388 -2.23 35.04 -1.08
C TRP A 388 -1.41 34.51 -2.26
N ASP A 389 -1.39 35.22 -3.40
CA ASP A 389 -0.73 34.77 -4.63
C ASP A 389 0.77 34.51 -4.45
N GLU A 390 1.46 35.37 -3.69
CA GLU A 390 2.89 35.22 -3.39
C GLU A 390 3.12 33.95 -2.52
N ALA A 391 2.29 33.73 -1.50
CA ALA A 391 2.40 32.55 -0.64
C ALA A 391 2.09 31.26 -1.40
N LEU A 392 1.12 31.28 -2.31
CA LEU A 392 0.78 30.14 -3.18
C LEU A 392 1.91 29.85 -4.17
N THR A 393 2.53 30.91 -4.74
CA THR A 393 3.66 30.76 -5.65
C THR A 393 4.86 30.12 -4.94
N LEU A 394 5.19 30.52 -3.73
CA LEU A 394 6.23 29.92 -2.91
C LEU A 394 5.89 28.47 -2.58
N ALA A 395 4.65 28.19 -2.24
CA ALA A 395 4.17 26.85 -1.88
C ALA A 395 4.08 25.89 -3.07
N ALA A 396 4.12 26.38 -4.32
CA ALA A 396 4.10 25.54 -5.53
C ALA A 396 5.27 24.55 -5.60
N SER A 397 6.38 24.84 -4.91
CA SER A 397 7.56 23.95 -4.80
C SER A 397 7.40 22.83 -3.78
N LEU A 398 6.32 22.85 -2.98
CA LEU A 398 6.06 21.87 -1.94
C LEU A 398 5.17 20.73 -2.46
N PRO A 399 5.33 19.50 -1.92
CA PRO A 399 4.38 18.43 -2.10
C PRO A 399 2.96 18.85 -1.70
N GLU A 400 1.94 18.29 -2.37
CA GLU A 400 0.54 18.62 -2.15
C GLU A 400 0.11 18.55 -0.68
N GLU A 401 0.57 17.53 0.02
CA GLU A 401 0.27 17.30 1.43
C GLU A 401 0.81 18.39 2.37
N MET A 402 1.85 19.11 1.96
CA MET A 402 2.49 20.16 2.75
C MET A 402 1.92 21.56 2.49
N LEU A 403 1.08 21.72 1.48
CA LEU A 403 0.49 23.01 1.10
C LEU A 403 -0.40 23.57 2.22
N THR A 404 -1.32 22.78 2.74
CA THR A 404 -2.24 23.19 3.82
C THR A 404 -1.51 23.57 5.12
N PRO A 405 -0.56 22.75 5.65
CA PRO A 405 0.24 23.15 6.81
C PRO A 405 1.08 24.41 6.61
N PHE A 406 1.71 24.56 5.44
CA PHE A 406 2.47 25.78 5.11
C PHE A 406 1.58 27.02 5.13
N LEU A 407 0.40 26.97 4.50
CA LEU A 407 -0.58 28.06 4.50
C LEU A 407 -1.12 28.34 5.90
N GLY A 408 -1.28 27.33 6.74
CA GLY A 408 -1.65 27.50 8.15
C GLY A 408 -0.59 28.27 8.95
N ILE A 409 0.69 28.01 8.71
CA ILE A 409 1.80 28.77 9.31
C ILE A 409 1.83 30.18 8.73
N ALA A 410 1.68 30.33 7.42
CA ALA A 410 1.68 31.64 6.74
C ALA A 410 0.52 32.52 7.24
N ARG A 411 -0.67 31.97 7.46
CA ARG A 411 -1.80 32.69 8.05
C ARG A 411 -1.47 33.22 9.45
N ALA A 412 -0.96 32.35 10.31
CA ALA A 412 -0.58 32.76 11.67
C ALA A 412 0.53 33.81 11.66
N ALA A 413 1.48 33.73 10.72
CA ALA A 413 2.56 34.69 10.57
C ALA A 413 2.07 36.05 10.03
N ARG A 414 1.17 36.06 9.04
CA ARG A 414 0.57 37.28 8.48
C ARG A 414 -0.26 38.04 9.51
N ALA A 415 -0.99 37.31 10.36
CA ALA A 415 -1.79 37.89 11.43
C ALA A 415 -0.99 38.16 12.73
N ASN A 416 0.31 37.83 12.77
CA ASN A 416 1.14 37.85 13.97
C ASN A 416 0.51 37.06 15.16
N GLU A 417 -0.18 35.97 14.81
CA GLU A 417 -0.75 35.03 15.77
C GLU A 417 0.28 33.99 16.26
N SER A 418 -0.08 33.26 17.29
CA SER A 418 0.74 32.16 17.80
C SER A 418 0.99 31.11 16.72
N CYS A 419 2.25 30.68 16.57
CA CYS A 419 2.57 29.57 15.67
C CYS A 419 1.73 28.32 16.01
N PRO A 420 1.09 27.66 15.03
CA PRO A 420 0.34 26.44 15.28
C PRO A 420 1.18 25.40 16.03
N SER A 421 0.58 24.70 17.01
CA SER A 421 1.23 23.62 17.75
C SER A 421 1.54 22.44 16.84
N ASP A 422 2.43 21.54 17.29
CA ASP A 422 2.75 20.32 16.54
C ASP A 422 1.50 19.43 16.30
N ALA A 423 0.54 19.45 17.22
CA ALA A 423 -0.73 18.74 17.07
C ALA A 423 -1.64 19.38 16.00
N GLN A 424 -1.73 20.70 15.97
CA GLN A 424 -2.48 21.44 14.94
C GLN A 424 -1.83 21.27 13.56
N LEU A 425 -0.50 21.32 13.47
CA LEU A 425 0.22 21.07 12.23
C LEU A 425 0.05 19.61 11.76
N ALA A 426 0.03 18.65 12.68
CA ALA A 426 -0.26 17.27 12.36
C ALA A 426 -1.68 17.12 11.79
N ALA A 427 -2.68 17.77 12.37
CA ALA A 427 -4.06 17.76 11.87
C ALA A 427 -4.15 18.37 10.46
N LEU A 428 -3.51 19.53 10.22
CA LEU A 428 -3.45 20.16 8.90
C LEU A 428 -2.72 19.30 7.86
N TYR A 429 -1.72 18.53 8.29
CA TYR A 429 -1.00 17.54 7.46
C TYR A 429 -1.77 16.24 7.25
N GLY A 430 -2.92 16.11 7.89
CA GLY A 430 -3.74 14.90 7.78
C GLY A 430 -3.19 13.70 8.56
N THR A 431 -2.45 13.91 9.66
CA THR A 431 -1.88 12.84 10.50
C THR A 431 -2.10 13.13 11.99
N SER A 432 -2.15 12.08 12.80
CA SER A 432 -2.07 12.20 14.27
C SER A 432 -0.64 12.14 14.82
N SER A 433 0.36 11.91 13.95
CA SER A 433 1.75 11.71 14.36
C SER A 433 2.51 13.02 14.50
N LEU A 434 2.84 13.42 15.72
CA LEU A 434 3.68 14.58 15.99
C LEU A 434 5.08 14.48 15.37
N GLY A 435 5.60 13.25 15.22
CA GLY A 435 6.88 13.00 14.56
C GLY A 435 6.84 13.32 13.06
N ARG A 436 5.72 13.05 12.37
CA ARG A 436 5.52 13.44 10.97
C ARG A 436 5.43 14.95 10.82
N ALA A 437 4.68 15.64 11.68
CA ALA A 437 4.58 17.10 11.68
C ALA A 437 5.96 17.77 11.85
N LYS A 438 6.82 17.24 12.72
CA LYS A 438 8.20 17.75 12.89
C LYS A 438 9.07 17.54 11.66
N ARG A 439 8.99 16.37 11.01
CA ARG A 439 9.72 16.12 9.75
C ARG A 439 9.23 17.00 8.62
N MET A 440 7.93 17.21 8.52
CA MET A 440 7.33 18.15 7.55
C MET A 440 7.85 19.56 7.77
N MET A 441 7.85 20.06 9.01
CA MET A 441 8.42 21.37 9.34
C MET A 441 9.89 21.49 8.95
N ALA A 442 10.69 20.47 9.26
CA ALA A 442 12.12 20.44 8.88
C ALA A 442 12.30 20.45 7.36
N HIS A 443 11.45 19.76 6.61
CA HIS A 443 11.50 19.76 5.15
C HIS A 443 11.14 21.13 4.55
N ILE A 444 10.12 21.80 5.07
CA ILE A 444 9.74 23.16 4.62
C ILE A 444 10.88 24.16 4.95
N GLU A 445 11.56 23.97 6.09
CA GLU A 445 12.72 24.77 6.48
C GLU A 445 13.93 24.49 5.59
N GLU A 446 14.21 23.25 5.24
CA GLU A 446 15.28 22.85 4.31
C GLU A 446 15.07 23.46 2.92
N LYS A 447 13.82 23.61 2.48
CA LYS A 447 13.45 24.34 1.26
C LYS A 447 13.61 25.86 1.37
N GLY A 448 13.96 26.39 2.53
CA GLY A 448 14.18 27.82 2.77
C GLY A 448 12.89 28.66 2.83
N LEU A 449 11.72 28.00 2.89
CA LEU A 449 10.43 28.71 2.91
C LEU A 449 10.06 29.24 4.28
N ILE A 450 10.55 28.61 5.34
CA ILE A 450 10.38 29.04 6.73
C ILE A 450 11.72 28.99 7.47
N VAL A 451 11.80 29.73 8.58
CA VAL A 451 12.90 29.64 9.56
C VAL A 451 12.27 29.51 10.95
N ALA A 452 12.46 28.37 11.59
CA ALA A 452 11.95 28.10 12.92
C ALA A 452 13.02 28.40 13.98
N ARG A 453 12.73 29.28 14.94
CA ARG A 453 13.61 29.59 16.07
C ARG A 453 12.91 29.23 17.38
N THR A 454 13.67 28.65 18.29
CA THR A 454 13.20 28.34 19.64
C THR A 454 13.98 29.19 20.64
N ASP A 455 13.26 29.92 21.48
CA ASP A 455 13.84 30.77 22.53
C ASP A 455 14.33 29.93 23.74
N LEU A 456 15.00 30.59 24.66
CA LEU A 456 15.50 29.95 25.91
C LEU A 456 14.38 29.40 26.78
N SER A 457 13.16 29.85 26.63
CA SER A 457 11.98 29.34 27.32
C SER A 457 11.36 28.13 26.66
N GLY A 458 11.80 27.77 25.43
CA GLY A 458 11.28 26.67 24.64
C GLY A 458 10.08 27.03 23.73
N LYS A 459 9.76 28.33 23.60
CA LYS A 459 8.73 28.80 22.67
C LYS A 459 9.29 28.89 21.27
N ARG A 460 8.49 28.47 20.29
CA ARG A 460 8.81 28.49 18.87
C ARG A 460 8.24 29.75 18.21
N THR A 461 9.05 30.40 17.38
CA THR A 461 8.66 31.46 16.43
C THR A 461 9.04 31.00 15.05
N VAL A 462 8.16 31.19 14.08
CA VAL A 462 8.40 30.83 12.68
C VAL A 462 8.29 32.08 11.82
N SER A 463 9.36 32.35 11.06
CA SER A 463 9.42 33.45 10.09
C SER A 463 9.36 32.89 8.67
N LEU A 464 8.70 33.63 7.78
CA LEU A 464 8.67 33.35 6.34
C LEU A 464 9.52 34.47 5.66
N PRO A 465 10.82 34.24 5.37
CA PRO A 465 11.75 35.28 4.94
C PRO A 465 11.33 35.95 3.65
N HIS A 466 10.76 35.20 2.70
CA HIS A 466 10.33 35.71 1.39
C HIS A 466 9.10 36.65 1.46
N LEU A 467 8.26 36.50 2.50
CA LEU A 467 7.04 37.29 2.69
C LEU A 467 7.19 38.35 3.79
N GLY A 468 8.29 38.29 4.56
CA GLY A 468 8.51 39.23 5.67
C GLY A 468 7.57 39.00 6.87
N TRP A 469 6.86 37.85 6.93
CA TRP A 469 5.89 37.54 7.98
C TRP A 469 6.53 36.70 9.09
N THR A 470 6.05 36.91 10.32
CA THR A 470 6.58 36.20 11.49
C THR A 470 5.47 35.94 12.50
N THR A 471 5.41 34.71 13.03
CA THR A 471 4.44 34.32 14.06
C THR A 471 4.82 34.85 15.43
N ALA A 472 3.84 35.03 16.31
CA ALA A 472 4.11 35.27 17.72
C ALA A 472 4.70 33.97 18.38
N PRO A 473 5.54 34.11 19.44
CA PRO A 473 6.14 32.98 20.14
C PRO A 473 5.08 32.09 20.80
N SER A 474 5.13 30.78 20.58
CA SER A 474 4.20 29.83 21.16
C SER A 474 4.87 28.49 21.52
N TRP A 475 4.23 27.74 22.40
CA TRP A 475 4.69 26.41 22.74
C TRP A 475 4.38 25.42 21.61
N PRO A 476 5.37 24.67 21.10
CA PRO A 476 5.12 23.66 20.05
C PRO A 476 4.25 22.51 20.56
N ASP A 477 4.31 22.24 21.86
CA ASP A 477 3.50 21.21 22.54
C ASP A 477 2.99 21.78 23.87
N PRO A 478 1.76 22.32 23.90
CA PRO A 478 1.21 22.91 25.13
C PRO A 478 0.95 21.90 26.27
N ALA A 479 0.95 20.58 25.97
CA ALA A 479 0.74 19.54 26.98
C ALA A 479 2.03 19.15 27.74
N LYS A 480 3.23 19.60 27.30
CA LYS A 480 4.47 19.33 28.03
C LYS A 480 4.67 20.31 29.18
N PRO A 481 4.93 19.83 30.43
CA PRO A 481 5.22 20.71 31.56
C PRO A 481 6.46 21.58 31.26
N LYS A 482 6.39 22.85 31.65
CA LYS A 482 7.48 23.83 31.55
C LYS A 482 8.78 23.18 32.07
N PRO A 483 9.92 23.30 31.39
CA PRO A 483 11.19 22.90 31.97
C PRO A 483 11.42 23.73 33.23
N VAL A 484 11.32 23.09 34.39
CA VAL A 484 11.70 23.71 35.66
C VAL A 484 13.18 23.94 35.56
N GLY A 485 13.59 25.22 35.58
CA GLY A 485 14.96 25.63 35.42
C GLY A 485 15.87 24.88 36.39
N ARG A 486 16.93 24.29 35.93
CA ARG A 486 17.93 23.50 36.63
C ARG A 486 18.64 24.25 37.81
N THR A 487 18.29 25.50 38.06
CA THR A 487 18.90 26.37 39.06
C THR A 487 18.33 26.22 40.47
N VAL A 488 17.10 25.66 40.63
CA VAL A 488 16.47 25.53 41.96
C VAL A 488 16.83 24.22 42.68
N VAL A 489 17.20 23.17 41.95
CA VAL A 489 17.53 21.87 42.59
C VAL A 489 18.90 21.87 43.26
N ARG A 490 19.89 22.67 42.79
CA ARG A 490 21.19 22.77 43.42
C ARG A 490 21.23 23.57 44.72
N ALA A 491 20.23 24.45 44.98
CA ALA A 491 20.12 25.21 46.22
C ALA A 491 19.46 24.39 47.35
N ALA A 492 18.53 23.52 47.01
CA ALA A 492 17.83 22.65 47.98
C ALA A 492 18.70 21.47 48.47
N GLU A 493 19.59 20.93 47.64
CA GLU A 493 20.53 19.88 48.04
C GLU A 493 21.69 20.40 48.91
N ARG A 494 22.13 21.65 48.71
CA ARG A 494 23.16 22.26 49.58
C ARG A 494 22.65 22.67 50.96
N ALA A 495 21.34 22.89 51.13
CA ALA A 495 20.75 23.22 52.42
C ALA A 495 20.42 21.98 53.30
N ARG A 496 20.60 20.75 52.77
CA ARG A 496 20.45 19.49 53.52
C ARG A 496 21.75 18.85 53.98
N LEU A 497 22.88 19.47 53.67
CA LEU A 497 24.26 18.99 54.02
C LEU A 497 25.03 19.99 54.92
N LEU A 498 24.35 20.95 55.52
CA LEU A 498 24.77 21.76 56.65
C LEU A 498 23.75 21.59 57.79
#